data_7c5fb0f5621bab3a10058d8c6474d0bc
#
_entry.id   7c5fb0f5621bab3a10058d8c6474d0bc
#
_cell.length_a   1.000
_cell.length_b   1.000
_cell.length_c   1.000
_cell.angle_alpha   90.00
_cell.angle_beta   90.00
_cell.angle_gamma   90.00
#
_symmetry.space_group_name_H-M   'P 1'
#
loop_
_entity.id
_entity.type
_entity.pdbx_description
1 polymer ?
#
loop_
_entity_poly.entity_id
_entity_poly.type
_entity_poly.pdbx_seq_one_letter_code
_entity_poly.pdbx_strand_id
1 'polypeptide(L)'
;MTIKFGPAGLGGVKDAISNLEMYHELGLKACEIAFTYGIYIKKKEDALKIGKAAKKLGIKLSIHAPYWINLNSKDKGKIEKSKERILQCCEIGTYLNASKVVFHSGYYNGFEKEKSYENIKKAILEIQKIRKEIYPKACS
;
A
#
# COMPACT_ATOMS: atom_id res chain seq x y z
N MET A 1 12.51 -18.33 -8.63
CA MET A 1 11.51 -17.30 -8.24
C MET A 1 10.18 -17.67 -8.86
N THR A 2 9.11 -17.87 -8.10
CA THR A 2 7.81 -18.29 -8.65
C THR A 2 6.93 -17.06 -8.83
N ILE A 3 6.44 -16.83 -10.05
CA ILE A 3 5.47 -15.77 -10.36
C ILE A 3 4.14 -16.10 -9.69
N LYS A 4 3.50 -15.10 -9.07
CA LYS A 4 2.19 -15.20 -8.44
C LYS A 4 1.21 -14.30 -9.15
N PHE A 5 0.06 -14.86 -9.51
CA PHE A 5 -1.02 -14.14 -10.17
C PHE A 5 -2.14 -13.86 -9.17
N GLY A 6 -2.85 -12.77 -9.37
CA GLY A 6 -4.00 -12.40 -8.58
C GLY A 6 -4.66 -11.11 -9.04
N PRO A 7 -5.86 -10.78 -8.55
CA PRO A 7 -6.60 -9.60 -8.94
C PRO A 7 -6.09 -8.33 -8.23
N ALA A 8 -6.40 -7.19 -8.82
CA ALA A 8 -6.35 -5.89 -8.17
C ALA A 8 -7.74 -5.56 -7.61
N GLY A 9 -7.99 -6.00 -6.39
CA GLY A 9 -9.26 -5.76 -5.69
C GLY A 9 -9.57 -6.88 -4.70
N LEU A 10 -9.79 -6.50 -3.44
CA LEU A 10 -10.20 -7.42 -2.39
C LEU A 10 -11.71 -7.37 -2.12
N GLY A 11 -12.40 -6.35 -2.63
CA GLY A 11 -13.77 -6.03 -2.27
C GLY A 11 -13.87 -5.30 -0.93
N GLY A 12 -15.07 -5.12 -0.42
CA GLY A 12 -15.33 -4.50 0.88
C GLY A 12 -14.85 -5.37 2.04
N VAL A 13 -14.70 -4.75 3.23
CA VAL A 13 -14.24 -5.46 4.45
C VAL A 13 -15.10 -6.69 4.74
N LYS A 14 -16.41 -6.61 4.53
CA LYS A 14 -17.35 -7.70 4.80
C LYS A 14 -17.12 -8.92 3.89
N ASP A 15 -16.73 -8.67 2.64
CA ASP A 15 -16.58 -9.70 1.61
C ASP A 15 -15.11 -10.16 1.44
N ALA A 16 -14.18 -9.49 2.11
CA ALA A 16 -12.75 -9.68 1.92
C ALA A 16 -12.30 -11.13 2.11
N ILE A 17 -12.78 -11.80 3.15
CA ILE A 17 -12.38 -13.18 3.46
C ILE A 17 -12.99 -14.16 2.46
N SER A 18 -14.28 -14.03 2.12
CA SER A 18 -14.93 -14.88 1.12
C SER A 18 -14.32 -14.70 -0.27
N ASN A 19 -13.92 -13.47 -0.62
CA ASN A 19 -13.20 -13.22 -1.87
C ASN A 19 -11.82 -13.88 -1.88
N LEU A 20 -11.08 -13.86 -0.76
CA LEU A 20 -9.81 -14.59 -0.64
C LEU A 20 -9.99 -16.10 -0.79
N GLU A 21 -11.05 -16.67 -0.23
CA GLU A 21 -11.39 -18.09 -0.38
C GLU A 21 -11.67 -18.42 -1.84
N MET A 22 -12.49 -17.63 -2.51
CA MET A 22 -12.76 -17.77 -3.96
C MET A 22 -11.45 -17.66 -4.79
N TYR A 23 -10.59 -16.70 -4.49
CA TYR A 23 -9.29 -16.56 -5.19
C TYR A 23 -8.40 -17.79 -4.99
N HIS A 24 -8.42 -18.35 -3.79
CA HIS A 24 -7.68 -19.59 -3.49
C HIS A 24 -8.21 -20.77 -4.31
N GLU A 25 -9.53 -20.94 -4.41
CA GLU A 25 -10.19 -21.98 -5.22
C GLU A 25 -9.84 -21.85 -6.70
N LEU A 26 -9.72 -20.62 -7.21
CA LEU A 26 -9.25 -20.31 -8.56
C LEU A 26 -7.73 -20.51 -8.76
N GLY A 27 -7.01 -20.94 -7.75
CA GLY A 27 -5.56 -21.15 -7.80
C GLY A 27 -4.71 -19.88 -7.75
N LEU A 28 -5.32 -18.72 -7.46
CA LEU A 28 -4.62 -17.44 -7.37
C LEU A 28 -3.78 -17.37 -6.09
N LYS A 29 -2.61 -16.72 -6.17
CA LYS A 29 -1.62 -16.69 -5.09
C LYS A 29 -1.22 -15.27 -4.67
N ALA A 30 -1.84 -14.26 -5.25
CA ALA A 30 -1.65 -12.84 -4.91
C ALA A 30 -2.98 -12.10 -4.93
N CYS A 31 -3.06 -10.98 -4.22
CA CYS A 31 -4.14 -10.01 -4.31
C CYS A 31 -3.61 -8.62 -3.96
N GLU A 32 -3.93 -7.62 -4.78
CA GLU A 32 -3.67 -6.23 -4.47
C GLU A 32 -4.92 -5.61 -3.83
N ILE A 33 -4.74 -4.94 -2.70
CA ILE A 33 -5.79 -4.17 -2.03
C ILE A 33 -5.71 -2.73 -2.54
N ALA A 34 -6.71 -2.32 -3.32
CA ALA A 34 -6.74 -1.01 -3.97
C ALA A 34 -7.40 0.04 -3.05
N PHE A 35 -6.59 0.87 -2.41
CA PHE A 35 -7.06 2.03 -1.64
C PHE A 35 -7.26 3.27 -2.52
N THR A 36 -7.76 3.09 -3.72
CA THR A 36 -7.88 4.11 -4.78
C THR A 36 -8.40 5.46 -4.27
N TYR A 37 -9.50 5.44 -3.53
CA TYR A 37 -10.17 6.64 -2.97
C TYR A 37 -9.95 6.83 -1.48
N GLY A 38 -9.03 6.11 -0.88
CA GLY A 38 -8.68 6.16 0.53
C GLY A 38 -8.67 4.79 1.21
N ILE A 39 -8.11 4.75 2.40
CA ILE A 39 -8.03 3.52 3.20
C ILE A 39 -9.42 3.19 3.73
N TYR A 40 -10.00 2.09 3.28
CA TYR A 40 -11.32 1.62 3.70
C TYR A 40 -11.28 0.55 4.80
N ILE A 41 -10.15 -0.13 4.99
CA ILE A 41 -9.92 -1.06 6.10
C ILE A 41 -9.42 -0.23 7.29
N LYS A 42 -10.34 0.33 8.08
CA LYS A 42 -10.02 1.30 9.14
C LYS A 42 -9.75 0.67 10.50
N LYS A 43 -10.30 -0.52 10.75
CA LYS A 43 -10.15 -1.20 12.04
C LYS A 43 -8.99 -2.17 11.98
N LYS A 44 -8.11 -2.09 12.97
CA LYS A 44 -6.97 -2.99 13.13
C LYS A 44 -7.39 -4.45 13.18
N GLU A 45 -8.49 -4.74 13.88
CA GLU A 45 -9.03 -6.08 14.03
C GLU A 45 -9.44 -6.70 12.69
N ASP A 46 -10.05 -5.91 11.81
CA ASP A 46 -10.44 -6.35 10.47
C ASP A 46 -9.21 -6.63 9.61
N ALA A 47 -8.22 -5.73 9.65
CA ALA A 47 -6.95 -5.93 8.94
C ALA A 47 -6.22 -7.21 9.40
N LEU A 48 -6.16 -7.46 10.71
CA LEU A 48 -5.56 -8.67 11.27
C LEU A 48 -6.29 -9.95 10.84
N LYS A 49 -7.63 -9.93 10.83
CA LYS A 49 -8.46 -11.08 10.38
C LYS A 49 -8.19 -11.38 8.90
N ILE A 50 -8.21 -10.35 8.05
CA ILE A 50 -7.95 -10.47 6.60
C ILE A 50 -6.54 -10.99 6.35
N GLY A 51 -5.53 -10.41 7.02
CA GLY A 51 -4.13 -10.84 6.90
C GLY A 51 -3.92 -12.29 7.32
N LYS A 52 -4.57 -12.73 8.42
CA LYS A 52 -4.54 -14.13 8.87
C LYS A 52 -5.18 -15.08 7.86
N ALA A 53 -6.33 -14.71 7.28
CA ALA A 53 -7.00 -15.49 6.25
C ALA A 53 -6.13 -15.62 4.99
N ALA A 54 -5.59 -14.52 4.47
CA ALA A 54 -4.71 -14.53 3.31
C ALA A 54 -3.48 -15.42 3.53
N LYS A 55 -2.84 -15.32 4.71
CA LYS A 55 -1.70 -16.18 5.07
C LYS A 55 -2.08 -17.66 5.08
N LYS A 56 -3.22 -18.02 5.68
CA LYS A 56 -3.75 -19.41 5.73
C LYS A 56 -3.98 -19.96 4.32
N LEU A 57 -4.51 -19.14 3.41
CA LEU A 57 -4.80 -19.50 2.02
C LEU A 57 -3.58 -19.43 1.09
N GLY A 58 -2.42 -19.02 1.60
CA GLY A 58 -1.19 -18.88 0.81
C GLY A 58 -1.22 -17.74 -0.19
N ILE A 59 -2.09 -16.73 0.01
CA ILE A 59 -2.22 -15.55 -0.84
C ILE A 59 -1.33 -14.43 -0.31
N LYS A 60 -0.46 -13.89 -1.16
CA LYS A 60 0.37 -12.72 -0.86
C LYS A 60 -0.42 -11.43 -1.11
N LEU A 61 -0.48 -10.58 -0.09
CA LEU A 61 -1.13 -9.27 -0.21
C LEU A 61 -0.13 -8.18 -0.58
N SER A 62 -0.59 -7.24 -1.40
CA SER A 62 0.02 -5.93 -1.62
C SER A 62 -1.04 -4.84 -1.47
N ILE A 63 -0.61 -3.60 -1.28
CA ILE A 63 -1.50 -2.44 -1.18
C ILE A 63 -1.16 -1.48 -2.31
N HIS A 64 -2.16 -1.01 -3.03
CA HIS A 64 -2.06 0.19 -3.86
C HIS A 64 -2.59 1.38 -3.06
N ALA A 65 -1.73 2.35 -2.78
CA ALA A 65 -2.05 3.54 -2.02
C ALA A 65 -2.99 4.49 -2.80
N PRO A 66 -3.65 5.45 -2.13
CA PRO A 66 -4.56 6.39 -2.77
C PRO A 66 -3.92 7.23 -3.89
N TYR A 67 -4.70 7.63 -4.88
CA TYR A 67 -4.24 8.42 -6.03
C TYR A 67 -3.83 9.85 -5.70
N TRP A 68 -4.21 10.39 -4.55
CA TRP A 68 -3.89 11.77 -4.16
C TRP A 68 -2.44 11.98 -3.68
N ILE A 69 -1.57 11.01 -3.87
CA ILE A 69 -0.17 11.11 -3.49
C ILE A 69 0.58 11.91 -4.55
N ASN A 70 1.29 12.96 -4.12
CA ASN A 70 2.15 13.77 -4.94
C ASN A 70 3.34 14.28 -4.12
N LEU A 71 4.45 13.56 -4.19
CA LEU A 71 5.69 13.88 -3.47
C LEU A 71 6.52 14.98 -4.16
N ASN A 72 6.09 15.44 -5.34
CA ASN A 72 6.73 16.52 -6.11
C ASN A 72 5.83 17.75 -6.24
N SER A 73 4.94 17.98 -5.28
CA SER A 73 4.11 19.18 -5.27
C SER A 73 4.92 20.44 -4.98
N LYS A 74 4.51 21.60 -5.52
CA LYS A 74 5.01 22.93 -5.11
C LYS A 74 4.52 23.32 -3.71
N ASP A 75 3.42 22.72 -3.25
CA ASP A 75 2.83 22.92 -1.94
C ASP A 75 3.41 21.91 -0.95
N LYS A 76 4.17 22.40 0.02
CA LYS A 76 4.78 21.57 1.08
C LYS A 76 3.73 20.81 1.91
N GLY A 77 2.58 21.42 2.18
CA GLY A 77 1.50 20.76 2.92
C GLY A 77 0.94 19.54 2.17
N LYS A 78 0.87 19.60 0.84
CA LYS A 78 0.48 18.45 0.01
C LYS A 78 1.51 17.32 0.04
N ILE A 79 2.81 17.68 0.10
CA ILE A 79 3.89 16.68 0.23
C ILE A 79 3.75 15.96 1.59
N GLU A 80 3.60 16.69 2.70
CA GLU A 80 3.46 16.09 4.03
C GLU A 80 2.22 15.19 4.13
N LYS A 81 1.06 15.63 3.64
CA LYS A 81 -0.15 14.79 3.54
C LYS A 81 0.06 13.54 2.69
N SER A 82 0.87 13.63 1.63
CA SER A 82 1.22 12.48 0.79
C SER A 82 2.08 11.47 1.54
N LYS A 83 3.07 11.94 2.30
CA LYS A 83 3.90 11.09 3.17
C LYS A 83 3.06 10.40 4.25
N GLU A 84 2.16 11.14 4.92
CA GLU A 84 1.25 10.59 5.92
C GLU A 84 0.38 9.46 5.35
N ARG A 85 -0.17 9.63 4.13
CA ARG A 85 -0.98 8.59 3.47
C ARG A 85 -0.17 7.33 3.18
N ILE A 86 1.07 7.48 2.73
CA ILE A 86 1.96 6.33 2.50
C ILE A 86 2.25 5.60 3.83
N LEU A 87 2.55 6.34 4.89
CA LEU A 87 2.81 5.76 6.21
C LEU A 87 1.57 5.05 6.79
N GLN A 88 0.37 5.61 6.61
CA GLN A 88 -0.88 4.96 6.97
C GLN A 88 -1.08 3.63 6.20
N CYS A 89 -0.74 3.60 4.90
CA CYS A 89 -0.75 2.36 4.13
C CYS A 89 0.27 1.34 4.67
N CYS A 90 1.44 1.78 5.12
CA CYS A 90 2.43 0.92 5.74
C CYS A 90 1.94 0.35 7.09
N GLU A 91 1.26 1.15 7.90
CA GLU A 91 0.66 0.72 9.16
C GLU A 91 -0.38 -0.38 8.92
N ILE A 92 -1.38 -0.12 8.09
CA ILE A 92 -2.40 -1.11 7.74
C ILE A 92 -1.77 -2.34 7.08
N GLY A 93 -0.75 -2.14 6.23
CA GLY A 93 0.02 -3.22 5.62
C GLY A 93 0.69 -4.14 6.63
N THR A 94 1.13 -3.60 7.77
CA THR A 94 1.68 -4.40 8.87
C THR A 94 0.63 -5.36 9.44
N TYR A 95 -0.58 -4.88 9.68
CA TYR A 95 -1.68 -5.69 10.21
C TYR A 95 -2.19 -6.72 9.19
N LEU A 96 -2.23 -6.35 7.92
CA LEU A 96 -2.59 -7.23 6.80
C LEU A 96 -1.49 -8.25 6.45
N ASN A 97 -0.29 -8.14 7.01
CA ASN A 97 0.90 -8.87 6.57
C ASN A 97 1.14 -8.71 5.05
N ALA A 98 0.87 -7.51 4.52
CA ALA A 98 1.12 -7.18 3.13
C ALA A 98 2.63 -7.02 2.88
N SER A 99 3.08 -7.45 1.70
CA SER A 99 4.51 -7.47 1.36
C SER A 99 5.01 -6.15 0.76
N LYS A 100 4.11 -5.35 0.17
CA LYS A 100 4.46 -4.13 -0.57
C LYS A 100 3.36 -3.09 -0.47
N VAL A 101 3.78 -1.82 -0.52
CA VAL A 101 2.91 -0.66 -0.79
C VAL A 101 3.36 -0.05 -2.12
N VAL A 102 2.44 -0.02 -3.08
CA VAL A 102 2.64 0.58 -4.41
C VAL A 102 1.95 1.94 -4.42
N PHE A 103 2.57 2.95 -4.98
CA PHE A 103 1.98 4.29 -5.11
C PHE A 103 2.52 5.04 -6.33
N HIS A 104 1.73 5.97 -6.85
CA HIS A 104 2.19 6.96 -7.81
C HIS A 104 2.93 8.06 -7.06
N SER A 105 4.18 8.31 -7.42
CA SER A 105 5.04 9.23 -6.67
C SER A 105 4.72 10.71 -6.91
N GLY A 106 4.03 11.04 -7.99
CA GLY A 106 3.63 12.41 -8.32
C GLY A 106 3.82 12.77 -9.80
N TYR A 107 3.80 14.06 -10.08
CA TYR A 107 3.88 14.64 -11.42
C TYR A 107 5.06 15.61 -11.47
N TYR A 108 5.50 16.00 -12.68
CA TYR A 108 6.58 16.98 -12.83
C TYR A 108 6.22 18.36 -12.28
N ASN A 109 4.96 18.79 -12.33
CA ASN A 109 4.46 20.06 -11.80
C ASN A 109 5.23 21.31 -12.30
N GLY A 110 5.80 21.25 -13.51
CA GLY A 110 6.63 22.29 -14.08
C GLY A 110 8.06 22.36 -13.54
N PHE A 111 8.51 21.34 -12.80
CA PHE A 111 9.91 21.14 -12.47
C PHE A 111 10.62 20.38 -13.59
N GLU A 112 11.91 20.66 -13.76
CA GLU A 112 12.80 19.85 -14.58
C GLU A 112 12.86 18.39 -14.08
N LYS A 113 13.19 17.47 -14.99
CA LYS A 113 13.17 16.03 -14.73
C LYS A 113 14.11 15.64 -13.58
N GLU A 114 15.32 16.14 -13.59
CA GLU A 114 16.35 15.91 -12.58
C GLU A 114 15.90 16.44 -11.21
N LYS A 115 15.32 17.64 -11.19
CA LYS A 115 14.80 18.25 -9.97
C LYS A 115 13.63 17.45 -9.40
N SER A 116 12.74 16.97 -10.26
CA SER A 116 11.62 16.11 -9.85
C SER A 116 12.10 14.81 -9.24
N TYR A 117 13.11 14.17 -9.83
CA TYR A 117 13.74 12.97 -9.30
C TYR A 117 14.30 13.21 -7.90
N GLU A 118 15.11 14.26 -7.69
CA GLU A 118 15.71 14.56 -6.40
C GLU A 118 14.65 14.88 -5.32
N ASN A 119 13.60 15.63 -5.68
CA ASN A 119 12.50 15.94 -4.75
C ASN A 119 11.79 14.66 -4.27
N ILE A 120 11.44 13.78 -5.20
CA ILE A 120 10.75 12.50 -4.91
C ILE A 120 11.66 11.58 -4.11
N LYS A 121 12.91 11.43 -4.52
CA LYS A 121 13.92 10.62 -3.83
C LYS A 121 14.08 11.06 -2.37
N LYS A 122 14.22 12.36 -2.13
CA LYS A 122 14.30 12.91 -0.77
C LYS A 122 13.09 12.54 0.07
N ALA A 123 11.88 12.73 -0.47
CA ALA A 123 10.64 12.40 0.23
C ALA A 123 10.53 10.89 0.54
N ILE A 124 10.93 10.02 -0.39
CA ILE A 124 10.94 8.57 -0.18
C ILE A 124 11.95 8.18 0.90
N LEU A 125 13.14 8.76 0.93
CA LEU A 125 14.13 8.48 1.98
C LEU A 125 13.63 8.88 3.37
N GLU A 126 12.94 10.02 3.48
CA GLU A 126 12.30 10.46 4.74
C GLU A 126 11.20 9.47 5.18
N ILE A 127 10.34 9.04 4.26
CA ILE A 127 9.31 8.01 4.53
C ILE A 127 9.96 6.71 5.00
N GLN A 128 11.01 6.26 4.33
CA GLN A 128 11.71 5.02 4.71
C GLN A 128 12.32 5.08 6.10
N LYS A 129 12.88 6.23 6.49
CA LYS A 129 13.43 6.44 7.82
C LYS A 129 12.32 6.31 8.87
N ILE A 130 11.24 7.07 8.73
CA ILE A 130 10.09 7.05 9.66
C ILE A 130 9.49 5.63 9.74
N ARG A 131 9.30 4.96 8.58
CA ARG A 131 8.78 3.59 8.53
C ARG A 131 9.64 2.61 9.33
N LYS A 132 10.97 2.67 9.18
CA LYS A 132 11.88 1.78 9.91
C LYS A 132 11.81 1.97 11.42
N GLU A 133 11.63 3.22 11.86
CA GLU A 133 11.54 3.56 13.28
C GLU A 133 10.19 3.11 13.89
N ILE A 134 9.08 3.33 13.19
CA ILE A 134 7.72 3.11 13.73
C ILE A 134 7.19 1.71 13.36
N TYR A 135 7.45 1.25 12.15
CA TYR A 135 6.92 0.00 11.59
C TYR A 135 8.05 -0.91 11.07
N PRO A 136 8.93 -1.43 11.93
CA PRO A 136 10.12 -2.20 11.50
C PRO A 136 9.78 -3.46 10.70
N LYS A 137 8.58 -4.01 10.88
CA LYS A 137 8.06 -5.19 10.15
C LYS A 137 7.14 -4.84 8.99
N ALA A 138 6.94 -3.55 8.69
CA ALA A 138 6.09 -3.15 7.58
C ALA A 138 6.72 -3.49 6.23
N CYS A 139 5.85 -3.51 5.20
CA CYS A 139 6.19 -3.76 3.81
C CYS A 139 7.51 -3.09 3.35
N SER A 140 8.29 -3.82 2.61
CA SER A 140 9.52 -3.33 1.95
C SER A 140 9.20 -2.55 0.66
#